data_8a913d8b37bf6c1bf4657315bda1e3ba
#
_entry.id   8a913d8b37bf6c1bf4657315bda1e3ba
#
_cell.length_a   1.000
_cell.length_b   1.000
_cell.length_c   1.000
_cell.angle_alpha   90.00
_cell.angle_beta   90.00
_cell.angle_gamma   90.00
#
_symmetry.space_group_name_H-M   'P 1'
#
loop_
_entity.id
_entity.type
_entity.pdbx_description
1 polymer ?
#
loop_
_entity_poly.entity_id
_entity_poly.type
_entity_poly.pdbx_seq_one_letter_code
_entity_poly.pdbx_strand_id
1 'polypeptide(L)'
;MDEKLKSIIEQLREFTTSELCDGAIDYHTMDYHIKRRVSDKKIVGPAFTVNPSKGVSGIIPDAILAMNPGEVMVVAGKECCNHSYWGDHRSICASMKGLEGVVIDGAFRDLEGCMEVGFPIFARSVTPGSCAKAAEGELNVPILCGGVEVCPGDLIVGDCNGIIVIKPEEAELVMERARKKIAAQNAVIERMRQTGEILPRVKVN
;
A
#
# COMPACT_ATOMS: atom_id res chain seq x y z
N MET A 1 -9.71 8.65 -13.62
CA MET A 1 -10.38 7.75 -12.63
C MET A 1 -11.87 8.01 -12.71
N ASP A 2 -12.69 6.97 -12.88
CA ASP A 2 -14.15 7.10 -12.95
C ASP A 2 -14.78 7.34 -11.55
N GLU A 3 -16.04 7.79 -11.51
CA GLU A 3 -16.72 8.15 -10.25
C GLU A 3 -16.97 6.94 -9.34
N LYS A 4 -17.19 5.74 -9.92
CA LYS A 4 -17.37 4.50 -9.15
C LYS A 4 -16.09 4.15 -8.40
N LEU A 5 -14.95 4.19 -9.08
CA LEU A 5 -13.65 3.89 -8.48
C LEU A 5 -13.28 4.90 -7.38
N LYS A 6 -13.56 6.18 -7.60
CA LYS A 6 -13.38 7.21 -6.55
C LYS A 6 -14.19 6.89 -5.30
N SER A 7 -15.47 6.52 -5.47
CA SER A 7 -16.34 6.14 -4.34
C SER A 7 -15.82 4.91 -3.60
N ILE A 8 -15.30 3.91 -4.30
CA ILE A 8 -14.69 2.72 -3.68
C ILE A 8 -13.45 3.12 -2.86
N ILE A 9 -12.56 3.94 -3.42
CA ILE A 9 -11.36 4.41 -2.74
C ILE A 9 -11.71 5.17 -1.45
N GLU A 10 -12.67 6.09 -1.50
CA GLU A 10 -13.09 6.83 -0.30
C GLU A 10 -13.67 5.90 0.78
N GLN A 11 -14.48 4.91 0.39
CA GLN A 11 -15.00 3.93 1.34
C GLN A 11 -13.88 3.04 1.94
N LEU A 12 -12.88 2.63 1.15
CA LEU A 12 -11.73 1.85 1.65
C LEU A 12 -10.89 2.62 2.67
N ARG A 13 -10.90 3.95 2.62
CA ARG A 13 -10.20 4.78 3.62
C ARG A 13 -10.78 4.64 5.03
N GLU A 14 -12.04 4.24 5.17
CA GLU A 14 -12.71 4.05 6.46
C GLU A 14 -12.21 2.82 7.22
N PHE A 15 -11.63 1.82 6.51
CA PHE A 15 -11.19 0.55 7.10
C PHE A 15 -9.69 0.53 7.37
N THR A 16 -9.26 -0.14 8.42
CA THR A 16 -7.87 -0.56 8.59
C THR A 16 -7.53 -1.71 7.64
N THR A 17 -6.23 -1.91 7.34
CA THR A 17 -5.80 -3.07 6.53
C THR A 17 -6.17 -4.40 7.18
N SER A 18 -6.16 -4.48 8.53
CA SER A 18 -6.57 -5.68 9.27
C SER A 18 -8.06 -6.00 9.09
N GLU A 19 -8.93 -4.97 9.12
CA GLU A 19 -10.37 -5.14 8.89
C GLU A 19 -10.66 -5.58 7.45
N LEU A 20 -9.91 -5.06 6.47
CA LEU A 20 -10.03 -5.49 5.07
C LEU A 20 -9.56 -6.93 4.88
N CYS A 21 -8.47 -7.34 5.54
CA CYS A 21 -8.03 -8.74 5.55
C CYS A 21 -9.13 -9.66 6.10
N ASP A 22 -9.82 -9.23 7.15
CA ASP A 22 -10.95 -9.96 7.70
C ASP A 22 -12.13 -10.13 6.74
N GLY A 23 -12.28 -9.24 5.77
CA GLY A 23 -13.28 -9.30 4.70
C GLY A 23 -12.83 -10.06 3.46
N ALA A 24 -11.54 -10.20 3.23
CA ALA A 24 -10.98 -10.87 2.06
C ALA A 24 -11.20 -12.40 2.10
N ILE A 25 -11.31 -13.03 0.92
CA ILE A 25 -11.38 -14.49 0.79
C ILE A 25 -9.97 -15.07 0.85
N ASP A 26 -9.08 -14.49 0.04
CA ASP A 26 -7.67 -14.85 -0.02
C ASP A 26 -6.83 -13.69 0.50
N TYR A 27 -5.77 -14.02 1.26
CA TYR A 27 -4.91 -13.00 1.87
C TYR A 27 -3.87 -12.51 0.86
N HIS A 28 -4.15 -11.40 0.19
CA HIS A 28 -3.20 -10.69 -0.67
C HIS A 28 -2.45 -9.62 0.12
N THR A 29 -1.85 -9.99 1.26
CA THR A 29 -1.02 -9.10 2.08
C THR A 29 0.43 -9.22 1.66
N MET A 30 1.08 -8.06 1.45
CA MET A 30 2.51 -8.04 1.15
C MET A 30 3.33 -8.47 2.37
N ASP A 31 4.55 -8.96 2.09
CA ASP A 31 5.55 -9.36 3.09
C ASP A 31 5.64 -8.33 4.23
N TYR A 32 5.65 -8.83 5.46
CA TYR A 32 5.67 -8.05 6.69
C TYR A 32 6.90 -7.14 6.84
N HIS A 33 7.96 -7.33 6.08
CA HIS A 33 9.10 -6.42 6.07
C HIS A 33 8.81 -5.11 5.33
N ILE A 34 7.83 -5.09 4.41
CA ILE A 34 7.38 -3.86 3.74
C ILE A 34 6.51 -3.09 4.73
N LYS A 35 7.11 -2.10 5.39
CA LYS A 35 6.47 -1.29 6.43
C LYS A 35 6.43 0.18 6.06
N ARG A 36 5.47 0.87 6.65
CA ARG A 36 5.40 2.32 6.62
C ARG A 36 6.67 2.91 7.24
N ARG A 37 7.40 3.70 6.46
CA ARG A 37 8.68 4.30 6.86
C ARG A 37 8.60 5.81 7.00
N VAL A 38 7.76 6.44 6.19
CA VAL A 38 7.60 7.89 6.15
C VAL A 38 6.11 8.22 6.13
N SER A 39 5.74 9.30 6.81
CA SER A 39 4.37 9.78 6.97
C SER A 39 3.46 8.85 7.77
N ASP A 40 2.52 9.44 8.51
CA ASP A 40 1.49 8.68 9.23
C ASP A 40 0.21 8.48 8.41
N LYS A 41 0.18 8.99 7.19
CA LYS A 41 -0.96 8.89 6.29
C LYS A 41 -1.16 7.45 5.84
N LYS A 42 -2.41 7.00 5.87
CA LYS A 42 -2.87 5.82 5.17
C LYS A 42 -2.86 6.10 3.66
N ILE A 43 -2.44 5.13 2.86
CA ILE A 43 -2.54 5.21 1.41
C ILE A 43 -3.67 4.33 0.90
N VAL A 44 -4.44 4.85 -0.05
CA VAL A 44 -5.49 4.09 -0.77
C VAL A 44 -5.57 4.60 -2.20
N GLY A 45 -5.24 3.74 -3.15
CA GLY A 45 -5.29 4.13 -4.56
C GLY A 45 -4.98 3.00 -5.51
N PRO A 46 -5.26 3.18 -6.81
CA PRO A 46 -4.92 2.18 -7.82
C PRO A 46 -3.41 2.08 -8.02
N ALA A 47 -2.94 0.86 -8.22
CA ALA A 47 -1.53 0.56 -8.44
C ALA A 47 -1.06 1.03 -9.81
N PHE A 48 0.03 1.78 -9.84
CA PHE A 48 0.89 1.91 -11.00
C PHE A 48 2.15 1.08 -10.75
N THR A 49 2.35 0.04 -11.51
CA THR A 49 3.40 -0.94 -11.26
C THR A 49 4.70 -0.60 -12.00
N VAL A 50 5.82 -0.82 -11.33
CA VAL A 50 7.18 -0.63 -11.87
C VAL A 50 7.99 -1.89 -11.63
N ASN A 51 8.48 -2.50 -12.70
CA ASN A 51 9.32 -3.70 -12.69
C ASN A 51 10.76 -3.38 -13.13
N PRO A 52 11.58 -2.73 -12.30
CA PRO A 52 12.96 -2.41 -12.65
C PRO A 52 13.83 -3.68 -12.67
N SER A 53 14.95 -3.64 -13.37
CA SER A 53 16.02 -4.60 -13.17
C SER A 53 16.56 -4.48 -11.73
N LYS A 54 16.97 -5.59 -11.11
CA LYS A 54 17.46 -5.58 -9.72
C LYS A 54 18.66 -4.65 -9.55
N GLY A 55 18.56 -3.73 -8.60
CA GLY A 55 19.61 -2.73 -8.35
C GLY A 55 19.68 -1.59 -9.37
N VAL A 56 18.64 -1.44 -10.20
CA VAL A 56 18.50 -0.36 -11.21
C VAL A 56 17.27 0.47 -10.91
N SER A 57 17.33 1.79 -11.05
CA SER A 57 16.21 2.67 -10.70
C SER A 57 15.97 3.83 -11.68
N GLY A 58 16.63 3.82 -12.83
CA GLY A 58 16.53 4.91 -13.80
C GLY A 58 15.16 5.03 -14.48
N ILE A 59 14.34 3.98 -14.48
CA ILE A 59 12.97 3.99 -15.02
C ILE A 59 11.94 4.68 -14.09
N ILE A 60 12.26 4.88 -12.80
CA ILE A 60 11.30 5.44 -11.83
C ILE A 60 10.90 6.90 -12.13
N PRO A 61 11.79 7.80 -12.56
CA PRO A 61 11.39 9.13 -13.02
C PRO A 61 10.35 9.10 -14.15
N ASP A 62 10.50 8.20 -15.12
CA ASP A 62 9.54 8.03 -16.22
C ASP A 62 8.19 7.53 -15.69
N ALA A 63 8.21 6.62 -14.69
CA ALA A 63 7.01 6.19 -14.00
C ALA A 63 6.28 7.37 -13.34
N ILE A 64 6.99 8.22 -12.56
CA ILE A 64 6.39 9.41 -11.91
C ILE A 64 5.72 10.31 -12.95
N LEU A 65 6.36 10.52 -14.11
CA LEU A 65 5.79 11.34 -15.18
C LEU A 65 4.54 10.72 -15.82
N ALA A 66 4.51 9.41 -15.97
CA ALA A 66 3.40 8.67 -16.59
C ALA A 66 2.17 8.52 -15.70
N MET A 67 2.35 8.51 -14.36
CA MET A 67 1.28 8.32 -13.39
C MET A 67 0.27 9.46 -13.34
N ASN A 68 -0.94 9.14 -12.87
CA ASN A 68 -2.00 10.09 -12.59
C ASN A 68 -2.08 10.42 -11.09
N PRO A 69 -2.62 11.60 -10.71
CA PRO A 69 -2.89 11.93 -9.30
C PRO A 69 -3.76 10.86 -8.63
N GLY A 70 -3.42 10.54 -7.37
CA GLY A 70 -4.12 9.54 -6.56
C GLY A 70 -3.70 8.08 -6.81
N GLU A 71 -2.81 7.81 -7.75
CA GLU A 71 -2.23 6.46 -7.93
C GLU A 71 -1.13 6.18 -6.90
N VAL A 72 -0.98 4.91 -6.55
CA VAL A 72 0.11 4.38 -5.71
C VAL A 72 1.15 3.72 -6.60
N MET A 73 2.40 4.17 -6.52
CA MET A 73 3.50 3.49 -7.19
C MET A 73 3.86 2.21 -6.46
N VAL A 74 3.93 1.08 -7.16
CA VAL A 74 4.37 -0.21 -6.61
C VAL A 74 5.62 -0.67 -7.35
N VAL A 75 6.75 -0.72 -6.64
CA VAL A 75 8.08 -1.03 -7.20
C VAL A 75 8.50 -2.42 -6.82
N ALA A 76 8.63 -3.31 -7.80
CA ALA A 76 9.17 -4.66 -7.64
C ALA A 76 10.70 -4.61 -7.45
N GLY A 77 11.16 -4.16 -6.30
CA GLY A 77 12.59 -4.03 -5.97
C GLY A 77 13.32 -5.36 -5.76
N LYS A 78 12.60 -6.50 -5.83
CA LYS A 78 13.15 -7.87 -5.75
C LYS A 78 14.01 -8.07 -4.49
N GLU A 79 13.47 -7.58 -3.34
CA GLU A 79 14.11 -7.63 -2.01
C GLU A 79 15.51 -6.98 -1.96
N CYS A 80 15.81 -6.07 -2.90
CA CYS A 80 17.11 -5.40 -2.94
C CYS A 80 17.18 -4.33 -1.84
N CYS A 81 17.85 -4.66 -0.73
CA CYS A 81 17.98 -3.78 0.43
C CYS A 81 19.34 -3.04 0.50
N ASN A 82 20.30 -3.38 -0.36
CA ASN A 82 21.61 -2.75 -0.39
C ASN A 82 21.67 -1.51 -1.30
N HIS A 83 20.66 -1.32 -2.15
CA HIS A 83 20.58 -0.20 -3.08
C HIS A 83 19.18 0.42 -3.04
N SER A 84 19.12 1.74 -3.04
CA SER A 84 17.89 2.49 -2.89
C SER A 84 17.20 2.77 -4.23
N TYR A 85 15.91 2.47 -4.29
CA TYR A 85 15.04 2.82 -5.42
C TYR A 85 14.42 4.21 -5.31
N TRP A 86 14.41 4.82 -4.11
CA TRP A 86 13.71 6.07 -3.82
C TRP A 86 14.54 6.97 -2.91
N GLY A 87 14.18 8.25 -2.84
CA GLY A 87 14.75 9.25 -1.94
C GLY A 87 13.93 10.53 -1.93
N ASP A 88 14.41 11.56 -1.26
CA ASP A 88 13.75 12.85 -1.05
C ASP A 88 13.34 13.55 -2.35
N HIS A 89 14.23 13.64 -3.34
CA HIS A 89 13.96 14.23 -4.66
C HIS A 89 12.75 13.58 -5.35
N ARG A 90 12.65 12.24 -5.31
CA ARG A 90 11.51 11.52 -5.89
C ARG A 90 10.24 11.74 -5.07
N SER A 91 10.38 11.88 -3.75
CA SER A 91 9.27 12.24 -2.86
C SER A 91 8.69 13.62 -3.20
N ILE A 92 9.56 14.62 -3.46
CA ILE A 92 9.14 15.95 -3.90
C ILE A 92 8.37 15.86 -5.22
N CYS A 93 8.96 15.19 -6.23
CA CYS A 93 8.32 15.04 -7.54
C CYS A 93 6.95 14.34 -7.46
N ALA A 94 6.87 13.23 -6.70
CA ALA A 94 5.65 12.47 -6.51
C ALA A 94 4.57 13.29 -5.76
N SER A 95 4.97 14.05 -4.74
CA SER A 95 4.07 14.95 -4.02
C SER A 95 3.53 16.06 -4.93
N MET A 96 4.38 16.70 -5.74
CA MET A 96 3.97 17.72 -6.71
C MET A 96 3.02 17.16 -7.78
N LYS A 97 3.20 15.90 -8.16
CA LYS A 97 2.33 15.19 -9.11
C LYS A 97 0.99 14.78 -8.48
N GLY A 98 0.87 14.84 -7.15
CA GLY A 98 -0.33 14.42 -6.43
C GLY A 98 -0.49 12.90 -6.32
N LEU A 99 0.62 12.15 -6.34
CA LEU A 99 0.60 10.70 -6.12
C LEU A 99 0.21 10.38 -4.67
N GLU A 100 -0.43 9.23 -4.47
CA GLU A 100 -0.94 8.83 -3.14
C GLU A 100 0.16 8.29 -2.23
N GLY A 101 1.14 7.60 -2.78
CA GLY A 101 2.26 7.01 -2.03
C GLY A 101 3.11 6.09 -2.90
N VAL A 102 4.15 5.51 -2.27
CA VAL A 102 5.00 4.51 -2.91
C VAL A 102 5.18 3.28 -2.02
N VAL A 103 5.11 2.10 -2.63
CA VAL A 103 5.41 0.79 -2.03
C VAL A 103 6.63 0.22 -2.74
N ILE A 104 7.66 -0.16 -1.98
CA ILE A 104 8.94 -0.63 -2.53
C ILE A 104 9.31 -1.96 -1.90
N ASP A 105 9.35 -3.02 -2.70
CA ASP A 105 9.91 -4.31 -2.29
C ASP A 105 11.46 -4.26 -2.29
N GLY A 106 12.00 -3.35 -1.50
CA GLY A 106 13.41 -3.01 -1.44
C GLY A 106 13.69 -1.85 -0.51
N ALA A 107 14.75 -1.10 -0.76
CA ALA A 107 15.18 0.02 0.07
C ALA A 107 14.96 1.40 -0.55
N PHE A 108 14.91 2.41 0.31
CA PHE A 108 15.01 3.84 -0.04
C PHE A 108 16.15 4.51 0.76
N ARG A 109 16.46 5.76 0.47
CA ARG A 109 17.50 6.56 1.14
C ARG A 109 16.98 7.96 1.50
N ASP A 110 17.87 8.80 2.05
CA ASP A 110 17.61 10.21 2.36
C ASP A 110 16.40 10.35 3.32
N LEU A 111 16.40 9.53 4.41
CA LEU A 111 15.28 9.38 5.33
C LEU A 111 14.83 10.73 5.91
N GLU A 112 15.74 11.58 6.37
CA GLU A 112 15.42 12.89 6.95
C GLU A 112 14.72 13.79 5.94
N GLY A 113 15.27 13.91 4.73
CA GLY A 113 14.63 14.67 3.65
C GLY A 113 13.28 14.10 3.21
N CYS A 114 13.14 12.76 3.18
CA CYS A 114 11.84 12.13 2.92
C CYS A 114 10.82 12.46 4.02
N MET A 115 11.24 12.51 5.29
CA MET A 115 10.37 12.88 6.42
C MET A 115 9.94 14.34 6.35
N GLU A 116 10.82 15.25 5.97
CA GLU A 116 10.50 16.67 5.76
C GLU A 116 9.45 16.86 4.66
N VAL A 117 9.56 16.11 3.57
CA VAL A 117 8.55 16.12 2.48
C VAL A 117 7.22 15.50 2.93
N GLY A 118 7.26 14.47 3.78
CA GLY A 118 6.07 13.80 4.31
C GLY A 118 5.29 12.98 3.27
N PHE A 119 5.90 12.64 2.13
CA PHE A 119 5.30 11.75 1.13
C PHE A 119 5.28 10.30 1.65
N PRO A 120 4.14 9.57 1.59
CA PRO A 120 4.04 8.23 2.15
C PRO A 120 4.96 7.22 1.46
N ILE A 121 5.85 6.59 2.24
CA ILE A 121 6.78 5.56 1.76
C ILE A 121 6.60 4.29 2.59
N PHE A 122 6.34 3.18 1.89
CA PHE A 122 6.36 1.82 2.42
C PHE A 122 7.53 1.07 1.78
N ALA A 123 8.45 0.55 2.59
CA ALA A 123 9.65 -0.11 2.10
C ALA A 123 10.17 -1.15 3.09
N ARG A 124 11.01 -2.08 2.62
CA ARG A 124 11.69 -3.05 3.50
C ARG A 124 12.70 -2.36 4.41
N SER A 125 13.52 -1.47 3.87
CA SER A 125 14.64 -0.88 4.62
C SER A 125 15.04 0.51 4.12
N VAL A 126 15.94 1.12 4.88
CA VAL A 126 16.68 2.33 4.52
C VAL A 126 18.14 1.96 4.28
N THR A 127 18.78 2.51 3.24
CA THR A 127 20.18 2.30 2.92
C THR A 127 20.79 3.54 2.27
N PRO A 128 22.06 3.88 2.51
CA PRO A 128 22.72 4.98 1.80
C PRO A 128 23.10 4.62 0.36
N GLY A 129 23.11 3.32 0.00
CA GLY A 129 23.51 2.84 -1.31
C GLY A 129 22.55 3.30 -2.42
N SER A 130 23.09 3.63 -3.59
CA SER A 130 22.30 4.01 -4.77
C SER A 130 22.15 2.85 -5.74
N CYS A 131 21.00 2.73 -6.38
CA CYS A 131 20.84 1.91 -7.58
C CYS A 131 21.55 2.52 -8.78
N ALA A 132 21.89 1.68 -9.76
CA ALA A 132 22.32 2.14 -11.07
C ALA A 132 21.24 2.97 -11.74
N LYS A 133 21.64 3.94 -12.60
CA LYS A 133 20.72 4.92 -13.23
C LYS A 133 20.28 4.52 -14.63
N ALA A 134 20.54 3.28 -15.07
CA ALA A 134 20.02 2.81 -16.34
C ALA A 134 18.49 2.79 -16.32
N ALA A 135 17.86 3.21 -17.40
CA ALA A 135 16.39 3.16 -17.56
C ALA A 135 15.96 1.78 -18.05
N GLU A 136 16.23 0.76 -17.23
CA GLU A 136 15.91 -0.63 -17.53
C GLU A 136 14.73 -1.11 -16.71
N GLY A 137 13.79 -1.78 -17.35
CA GLY A 137 12.60 -2.33 -16.71
C GLY A 137 11.33 -2.10 -17.53
N GLU A 138 10.20 -2.40 -16.91
CA GLU A 138 8.89 -2.28 -17.52
C GLU A 138 7.97 -1.45 -16.62
N LEU A 139 7.07 -0.70 -17.26
CA LEU A 139 6.07 0.11 -16.57
C LEU A 139 4.69 -0.46 -16.80
N ASN A 140 3.87 -0.40 -15.77
CA ASN A 140 2.44 -0.72 -15.85
C ASN A 140 2.16 -2.13 -16.40
N VAL A 141 2.93 -3.11 -15.91
CA VAL A 141 2.79 -4.56 -16.19
C VAL A 141 2.51 -5.30 -14.88
N PRO A 142 1.93 -6.53 -14.91
CA PRO A 142 1.83 -7.35 -13.72
C PRO A 142 3.21 -7.62 -13.11
N ILE A 143 3.32 -7.51 -11.78
CA ILE A 143 4.57 -7.69 -11.04
C ILE A 143 4.36 -8.58 -9.81
N LEU A 144 5.44 -9.19 -9.33
CA LEU A 144 5.49 -9.79 -7.99
C LEU A 144 6.14 -8.78 -7.03
N CYS A 145 5.42 -8.33 -6.00
CA CYS A 145 5.90 -7.38 -5.02
C CYS A 145 5.50 -7.84 -3.62
N GLY A 146 6.48 -8.01 -2.74
CA GLY A 146 6.23 -8.50 -1.39
C GLY A 146 5.54 -9.87 -1.33
N GLY A 147 5.83 -10.76 -2.28
CA GLY A 147 5.22 -12.09 -2.37
C GLY A 147 3.80 -12.12 -2.94
N VAL A 148 3.25 -10.98 -3.36
CA VAL A 148 1.90 -10.85 -3.95
C VAL A 148 2.00 -10.41 -5.40
N GLU A 149 1.20 -11.01 -6.27
CA GLU A 149 0.99 -10.49 -7.62
C GLU A 149 0.18 -9.20 -7.58
N VAL A 150 0.71 -8.16 -8.20
CA VAL A 150 0.05 -6.86 -8.34
C VAL A 150 -0.09 -6.53 -9.81
N CYS A 151 -1.31 -6.37 -10.26
CA CYS A 151 -1.62 -5.89 -11.61
C CYS A 151 -1.84 -4.37 -11.61
N PRO A 152 -1.58 -3.69 -12.74
CA PRO A 152 -1.98 -2.30 -12.92
C PRO A 152 -3.46 -2.09 -12.59
N GLY A 153 -3.75 -1.09 -11.75
CA GLY A 153 -5.13 -0.78 -11.34
C GLY A 153 -5.63 -1.54 -10.11
N ASP A 154 -4.92 -2.55 -9.60
CA ASP A 154 -5.25 -3.17 -8.31
C ASP A 154 -5.28 -2.12 -7.20
N LEU A 155 -6.19 -2.25 -6.25
CA LEU A 155 -6.31 -1.29 -5.16
C LEU A 155 -5.29 -1.61 -4.07
N ILE A 156 -4.39 -0.67 -3.84
CA ILE A 156 -3.40 -0.73 -2.76
C ILE A 156 -3.96 0.00 -1.54
N VAL A 157 -4.04 -0.70 -0.43
CA VAL A 157 -4.37 -0.09 0.86
C VAL A 157 -3.21 -0.34 1.81
N GLY A 158 -2.66 0.74 2.38
CA GLY A 158 -1.51 0.66 3.28
C GLY A 158 -1.70 1.52 4.53
N ASP A 159 -1.43 0.92 5.70
CA ASP A 159 -1.44 1.61 7.00
C ASP A 159 -0.28 1.13 7.91
N CYS A 160 -0.38 1.37 9.22
CA CYS A 160 0.67 0.96 10.18
C CYS A 160 0.85 -0.56 10.27
N ASN A 161 -0.14 -1.38 9.92
CA ASN A 161 -0.04 -2.84 9.96
C ASN A 161 0.73 -3.39 8.74
N GLY A 162 0.57 -2.76 7.57
CA GLY A 162 1.20 -3.19 6.32
C GLY A 162 0.39 -2.84 5.09
N ILE A 163 0.51 -3.66 4.06
CA ILE A 163 -0.14 -3.46 2.76
C ILE A 163 -1.06 -4.64 2.44
N ILE A 164 -2.27 -4.34 1.98
CA ILE A 164 -3.15 -5.31 1.31
C ILE A 164 -3.41 -4.86 -0.12
N VAL A 165 -3.48 -5.84 -1.02
CA VAL A 165 -3.84 -5.67 -2.43
C VAL A 165 -5.24 -6.22 -2.64
N ILE A 166 -6.12 -5.45 -3.25
CA ILE A 166 -7.53 -5.81 -3.48
C ILE A 166 -7.82 -5.63 -4.96
N LYS A 167 -8.39 -6.65 -5.60
CA LYS A 167 -8.88 -6.50 -6.98
C LYS A 167 -10.08 -5.54 -7.00
N PRO A 168 -10.15 -4.59 -7.95
CA PRO A 168 -11.26 -3.62 -7.99
C PRO A 168 -12.64 -4.26 -7.95
N GLU A 169 -12.82 -5.40 -8.63
CA GLU A 169 -14.08 -6.16 -8.68
C GLU A 169 -14.45 -6.83 -7.35
N GLU A 170 -13.49 -7.05 -6.46
CA GLU A 170 -13.72 -7.67 -5.14
C GLU A 170 -13.94 -6.64 -4.03
N ALA A 171 -13.62 -5.37 -4.26
CA ALA A 171 -13.57 -4.35 -3.22
C ALA A 171 -14.90 -4.18 -2.46
N GLU A 172 -16.04 -4.16 -3.17
CA GLU A 172 -17.35 -4.00 -2.55
C GLU A 172 -17.67 -5.20 -1.63
N LEU A 173 -17.36 -6.43 -2.07
CA LEU A 173 -17.59 -7.65 -1.28
C LEU A 173 -16.65 -7.71 -0.05
N VAL A 174 -15.39 -7.32 -0.21
CA VAL A 174 -14.43 -7.25 0.90
C VAL A 174 -14.92 -6.26 1.95
N MET A 175 -15.35 -5.06 1.56
CA MET A 175 -15.89 -4.05 2.47
C MET A 175 -17.18 -4.52 3.16
N GLU A 176 -18.10 -5.17 2.45
CA GLU A 176 -19.32 -5.71 3.04
C GLU A 176 -19.02 -6.74 4.15
N ARG A 177 -18.10 -7.66 3.87
CA ARG A 177 -17.67 -8.69 4.84
C ARG A 177 -16.95 -8.07 6.03
N ALA A 178 -16.05 -7.10 5.78
CA ALA A 178 -15.36 -6.36 6.83
C ALA A 178 -16.38 -5.67 7.77
N ARG A 179 -17.39 -4.96 7.23
CA ARG A 179 -18.44 -4.33 8.03
C ARG A 179 -19.20 -5.33 8.90
N LYS A 180 -19.55 -6.50 8.36
CA LYS A 180 -20.23 -7.56 9.13
C LYS A 180 -19.35 -8.05 10.29
N LYS A 181 -18.07 -8.25 10.05
CA LYS A 181 -17.12 -8.71 11.10
C LYS A 181 -16.91 -7.65 12.17
N ILE A 182 -16.74 -6.38 11.77
CA ILE A 182 -16.63 -5.24 12.69
C ILE A 182 -17.88 -5.15 13.58
N ALA A 183 -19.08 -5.26 12.99
CA ALA A 183 -20.34 -5.23 13.76
C ALA A 183 -20.40 -6.37 14.78
N ALA A 184 -19.99 -7.59 14.40
CA ALA A 184 -19.93 -8.72 15.29
C ALA A 184 -18.94 -8.52 16.45
N GLN A 185 -17.75 -8.01 16.15
CA GLN A 185 -16.73 -7.71 17.16
C GLN A 185 -17.20 -6.61 18.14
N ASN A 186 -17.83 -5.56 17.61
CA ASN A 186 -18.35 -4.47 18.44
C ASN A 186 -19.44 -4.95 19.38
N ALA A 187 -20.33 -5.85 18.94
CA ALA A 187 -21.35 -6.45 19.81
C ALA A 187 -20.74 -7.26 20.95
N VAL A 188 -19.66 -8.01 20.68
CA VAL A 188 -18.90 -8.74 21.71
C VAL A 188 -18.26 -7.76 22.70
N ILE A 189 -17.57 -6.72 22.21
CA ILE A 189 -16.91 -5.72 23.07
C ILE A 189 -17.92 -5.01 23.95
N GLU A 190 -19.07 -4.62 23.39
CA GLU A 190 -20.13 -3.97 24.15
C GLU A 190 -20.68 -4.88 25.26
N ARG A 191 -20.92 -6.15 24.95
CA ARG A 191 -21.33 -7.14 25.94
C ARG A 191 -20.30 -7.32 27.06
N MET A 192 -19.01 -7.37 26.71
CA MET A 192 -17.91 -7.43 27.68
C MET A 192 -17.94 -6.23 28.63
N ARG A 193 -18.11 -5.01 28.07
CA ARG A 193 -18.18 -3.77 28.88
C ARG A 193 -19.37 -3.74 29.82
N GLN A 194 -20.55 -4.23 29.37
CA GLN A 194 -21.77 -4.21 30.14
C GLN A 194 -21.80 -5.26 31.28
N THR A 195 -21.22 -6.43 31.04
CA THR A 195 -21.38 -7.58 31.94
C THR A 195 -20.12 -8.00 32.70
N GLY A 196 -18.94 -7.56 32.24
CA GLY A 196 -17.65 -8.05 32.73
C GLY A 196 -17.32 -9.48 32.27
N GLU A 197 -18.18 -10.12 31.47
CA GLU A 197 -17.94 -11.45 30.93
C GLU A 197 -16.79 -11.39 29.88
N ILE A 198 -15.82 -12.29 30.02
CA ILE A 198 -14.67 -12.35 29.07
C ILE A 198 -15.07 -13.23 27.88
N LEU A 199 -14.92 -12.68 26.67
CA LEU A 199 -15.23 -13.35 25.38
C LEU A 199 -16.65 -13.97 25.31
N PRO A 200 -17.71 -13.18 25.55
CA PRO A 200 -19.07 -13.67 25.46
C PRO A 200 -19.39 -14.16 24.05
N ARG A 201 -20.21 -15.23 23.97
CA ARG A 201 -20.74 -15.67 22.66
C ARG A 201 -21.97 -14.84 22.32
N VAL A 202 -21.79 -13.87 21.44
CA VAL A 202 -22.87 -13.01 20.94
C VAL A 202 -23.31 -13.52 19.58
N LYS A 203 -24.61 -13.79 19.42
CA LYS A 203 -25.21 -14.04 18.10
C LYS A 203 -25.48 -12.67 17.47
N VAL A 204 -24.87 -12.40 16.33
CA VAL A 204 -25.17 -11.26 15.49
C VAL A 204 -26.08 -11.77 14.37
N ASN A 205 -27.30 -11.21 14.30
CA ASN A 205 -28.29 -11.55 13.27
C ASN A 205 -27.96 -10.89 11.94
#